data_d15b904fcc5364f1c348594dc9836a39
#
_entry.id   d15b904fcc5364f1c348594dc9836a39
#
_cell.length_a   1.000
_cell.length_b   1.000
_cell.length_c   1.000
_cell.angle_alpha   90.00
_cell.angle_beta   90.00
_cell.angle_gamma   90.00
#
_symmetry.space_group_name_H-M   'P 1'
#
loop_
_entity.id
_entity.type
_entity.pdbx_description
1 polymer ?
#
loop_
_entity_poly.entity_id
_entity_poly.type
_entity_poly.pdbx_seq_one_letter_code
_entity_poly.pdbx_strand_id
1 'polypeptide(L)'
;MPEKDLTHVVPKTPSDVSSTENPVELFGMYVAHVGINACDAHEAEDIADRFSILMGLPKKEMEPSFFSGTLVEIMKQNGRGEKGHIGFHVDDLPAAEKWFEARGFEIDESSRRLLPDGSTFLVYFKKQIAGFAIHLTVAR
;
A
#
# COMPACT_ATOMS: atom_id res chain seq x y z
N MET A 1 -18.85 23.90 -4.72
CA MET A 1 -18.56 22.86 -5.72
C MET A 1 -19.65 21.80 -5.63
N PRO A 2 -20.24 21.43 -6.76
CA PRO A 2 -21.16 20.30 -6.71
C PRO A 2 -20.40 19.08 -6.23
N GLU A 3 -21.02 18.38 -5.31
CA GLU A 3 -20.50 17.13 -4.81
C GLU A 3 -20.35 16.17 -5.99
N LYS A 4 -19.14 15.69 -6.24
CA LYS A 4 -18.95 14.69 -7.28
C LYS A 4 -19.68 13.43 -6.87
N ASP A 5 -20.61 13.03 -7.66
CA ASP A 5 -21.23 11.72 -7.50
C ASP A 5 -20.16 10.66 -7.76
N LEU A 6 -19.53 10.19 -6.68
CA LEU A 6 -18.47 9.19 -6.74
C LEU A 6 -18.98 7.83 -7.19
N THR A 7 -20.30 7.63 -7.28
CA THR A 7 -20.87 6.37 -7.75
C THR A 7 -20.52 6.07 -9.21
N HIS A 8 -20.20 7.10 -9.99
CA HIS A 8 -19.78 6.92 -11.37
C HIS A 8 -18.30 6.61 -11.55
N VAL A 9 -17.50 6.72 -10.49
CA VAL A 9 -16.05 6.56 -10.54
C VAL A 9 -15.64 5.12 -10.26
N VAL A 10 -16.48 4.36 -9.58
CA VAL A 10 -16.17 2.99 -9.19
C VAL A 10 -16.66 2.03 -10.26
N PRO A 11 -15.77 1.31 -10.96
CA PRO A 11 -16.19 0.28 -11.89
C PRO A 11 -17.00 -0.76 -11.12
N LYS A 12 -18.21 -1.00 -11.59
CA LYS A 12 -19.07 -1.99 -10.95
C LYS A 12 -19.26 -3.16 -11.86
N THR A 13 -18.68 -4.28 -11.50
CA THR A 13 -19.12 -5.55 -12.05
C THR A 13 -20.15 -6.14 -11.11
N PRO A 14 -21.07 -6.98 -11.60
CA PRO A 14 -22.07 -7.61 -10.72
C PRO A 14 -21.46 -8.40 -9.56
N SER A 15 -20.24 -8.92 -9.73
CA SER A 15 -19.53 -9.67 -8.69
C SER A 15 -18.91 -8.76 -7.62
N ASP A 16 -18.75 -7.46 -7.89
CA ASP A 16 -18.03 -6.55 -7.00
C ASP A 16 -18.95 -5.82 -6.05
N VAL A 17 -20.24 -5.94 -6.24
CA VAL A 17 -21.20 -5.07 -5.59
C VAL A 17 -22.06 -5.79 -4.59
N SER A 18 -21.62 -6.93 -4.12
CA SER A 18 -22.25 -7.46 -2.93
C SER A 18 -21.95 -6.53 -1.77
N SER A 19 -22.97 -5.94 -1.18
CA SER A 19 -22.83 -5.06 -0.03
C SER A 19 -22.17 -5.73 1.18
N THR A 20 -22.07 -7.06 1.15
CA THR A 20 -21.47 -7.87 2.19
C THR A 20 -20.05 -8.31 1.86
N GLU A 21 -19.55 -8.00 0.65
CA GLU A 21 -18.24 -8.45 0.20
C GLU A 21 -17.34 -7.28 -0.21
N ASN A 22 -17.01 -6.44 0.75
CA ASN A 22 -16.00 -5.43 0.49
C ASN A 22 -14.81 -5.64 1.44
N PRO A 23 -13.58 -5.41 0.95
CA PRO A 23 -12.37 -5.67 1.73
C PRO A 23 -12.27 -4.87 3.02
N VAL A 24 -12.87 -3.68 3.07
CA VAL A 24 -12.87 -2.87 4.30
C VAL A 24 -13.61 -3.59 5.41
N GLU A 25 -14.78 -4.15 5.11
CA GLU A 25 -15.58 -4.89 6.09
C GLU A 25 -15.00 -6.27 6.37
N LEU A 26 -14.54 -6.96 5.31
CA LEU A 26 -14.02 -8.32 5.46
C LEU A 26 -12.69 -8.38 6.19
N PHE A 27 -11.80 -7.42 5.94
CA PHE A 27 -10.40 -7.50 6.37
C PHE A 27 -9.94 -6.27 7.15
N GLY A 28 -10.83 -5.34 7.50
CA GLY A 28 -10.43 -4.09 8.15
C GLY A 28 -9.47 -3.28 7.31
N MET A 29 -9.59 -3.34 5.98
CA MET A 29 -8.61 -2.78 5.04
C MET A 29 -8.58 -1.26 5.06
N TYR A 30 -7.37 -0.70 5.06
CA TYR A 30 -7.13 0.73 4.90
C TYR A 30 -5.73 0.96 4.31
N VAL A 31 -5.49 2.16 3.81
CA VAL A 31 -4.14 2.52 3.34
C VAL A 31 -3.21 2.63 4.53
N ALA A 32 -2.25 1.73 4.63
CA ALA A 32 -1.26 1.74 5.72
C ALA A 32 -0.18 2.79 5.45
N HIS A 33 0.33 2.87 4.23
CA HIS A 33 1.30 3.88 3.84
C HIS A 33 1.36 4.06 2.33
N VAL A 34 1.92 5.19 1.91
CA VAL A 34 2.24 5.50 0.52
C VAL A 34 3.74 5.60 0.39
N GLY A 35 4.32 4.87 -0.56
CA GLY A 35 5.74 4.91 -0.86
C GLY A 35 6.03 5.82 -2.05
N ILE A 36 7.08 6.62 -1.92
CA ILE A 36 7.54 7.54 -2.96
C ILE A 36 8.99 7.17 -3.28
N ASN A 37 9.32 7.10 -4.57
CA ASN A 37 10.68 6.81 -5.00
C ASN A 37 11.47 8.10 -5.12
N ALA A 38 12.61 8.17 -4.43
CA ALA A 38 13.59 9.23 -4.62
C ALA A 38 14.81 8.67 -5.38
N CYS A 39 15.62 9.56 -5.92
CA CYS A 39 16.78 9.13 -6.70
C CYS A 39 17.98 8.76 -5.80
N ASP A 40 18.05 9.33 -4.59
CA ASP A 40 19.11 9.06 -3.63
C ASP A 40 18.66 9.38 -2.20
N ALA A 41 19.51 9.09 -1.23
CA ALA A 41 19.21 9.30 0.18
C ALA A 41 19.03 10.77 0.53
N HIS A 42 19.76 11.67 -0.12
CA HIS A 42 19.66 13.11 0.13
C HIS A 42 18.28 13.65 -0.30
N GLU A 43 17.84 13.29 -1.50
CA GLU A 43 16.51 13.67 -1.97
C GLU A 43 15.42 13.05 -1.12
N ALA A 44 15.58 11.78 -0.74
CA ALA A 44 14.63 11.10 0.12
C ALA A 44 14.47 11.80 1.47
N GLU A 45 15.57 12.22 2.08
CA GLU A 45 15.52 12.95 3.35
C GLU A 45 14.82 14.29 3.22
N ASP A 46 15.13 15.04 2.18
CA ASP A 46 14.48 16.33 1.91
C ASP A 46 12.97 16.19 1.73
N ILE A 47 12.55 15.18 0.97
CA ILE A 47 11.13 14.87 0.79
C ILE A 47 10.48 14.49 2.12
N ALA A 48 11.14 13.62 2.90
CA ALA A 48 10.62 13.20 4.21
C ALA A 48 10.46 14.39 5.16
N ASP A 49 11.43 15.30 5.17
CA ASP A 49 11.36 16.51 5.99
C ASP A 49 10.15 17.36 5.64
N ARG A 50 9.87 17.51 4.36
CA ARG A 50 8.71 18.29 3.87
C ARG A 50 7.40 17.65 4.32
N PHE A 51 7.25 16.34 4.18
CA PHE A 51 6.05 15.63 4.66
C PHE A 51 5.93 15.69 6.18
N SER A 52 7.05 15.61 6.89
CA SER A 52 7.05 15.70 8.34
C SER A 52 6.57 17.08 8.81
N ILE A 53 7.00 18.15 8.15
CA ILE A 53 6.52 19.51 8.44
C ILE A 53 5.05 19.64 8.07
N LEU A 54 4.67 19.19 6.87
CA LEU A 54 3.30 19.32 6.36
C LEU A 54 2.28 18.65 7.28
N MET A 55 2.62 17.47 7.78
CA MET A 55 1.70 16.63 8.53
C MET A 55 1.96 16.63 10.04
N GLY A 56 3.03 17.26 10.49
CA GLY A 56 3.41 17.22 11.90
C GLY A 56 3.87 15.85 12.37
N LEU A 57 4.44 15.05 11.47
CA LEU A 57 4.83 13.67 11.75
C LEU A 57 6.34 13.55 12.00
N PRO A 58 6.77 12.70 12.95
CA PRO A 58 8.20 12.50 13.18
C PRO A 58 8.85 11.76 12.00
N LYS A 59 10.03 12.21 11.62
CA LYS A 59 10.86 11.53 10.62
C LYS A 59 11.62 10.38 11.28
N LYS A 60 11.66 9.24 10.60
CA LYS A 60 12.45 8.08 11.04
C LYS A 60 13.24 7.54 9.86
N GLU A 61 14.54 7.40 10.04
CA GLU A 61 15.39 6.77 9.04
C GLU A 61 15.39 5.27 9.21
N MET A 62 15.21 4.56 8.09
CA MET A 62 15.42 3.14 7.97
C MET A 62 16.56 2.91 6.97
N GLU A 63 17.05 1.68 6.85
CA GLU A 63 18.10 1.38 5.88
C GLU A 63 17.68 1.72 4.43
N PRO A 64 16.51 1.25 3.95
CA PRO A 64 16.09 1.51 2.56
C PRO A 64 15.35 2.82 2.36
N SER A 65 14.92 3.51 3.43
CA SER A 65 13.97 4.59 3.31
C SER A 65 13.96 5.53 4.50
N PHE A 66 13.26 6.67 4.31
CA PHE A 66 12.82 7.53 5.42
C PHE A 66 11.31 7.46 5.54
N PHE A 67 10.83 7.40 6.76
CA PHE A 67 9.40 7.51 7.05
C PHE A 67 9.08 8.88 7.62
N SER A 68 7.97 9.45 7.17
CA SER A 68 7.30 10.55 7.86
C SER A 68 6.09 9.97 8.57
N GLY A 69 6.19 9.83 9.89
CA GLY A 69 5.26 9.04 10.68
C GLY A 69 5.27 7.59 10.23
N THR A 70 4.08 7.01 10.10
CA THR A 70 3.89 5.67 9.53
C THR A 70 3.21 5.72 8.16
N LEU A 71 2.89 6.92 7.67
CA LEU A 71 2.04 7.10 6.49
C LEU A 71 2.78 7.27 5.18
N VAL A 72 3.94 7.93 5.20
CA VAL A 72 4.68 8.21 3.97
C VAL A 72 6.08 7.64 4.10
N GLU A 73 6.39 6.72 3.20
CA GLU A 73 7.73 6.12 3.09
C GLU A 73 8.42 6.66 1.85
N ILE A 74 9.59 7.26 2.01
CA ILE A 74 10.36 7.76 0.88
C ILE A 74 11.58 6.87 0.70
N MET A 75 11.62 6.15 -0.42
CA MET A 75 12.71 5.24 -0.74
C MET A 75 13.96 6.02 -1.10
N LYS A 76 15.11 5.60 -0.56
CA LYS A 76 16.42 6.23 -0.85
C LYS A 76 16.90 5.98 -2.27
N GLN A 77 16.33 4.96 -2.91
CA GLN A 77 16.58 4.60 -4.30
C GLN A 77 15.24 4.18 -4.91
N ASN A 78 15.25 3.85 -6.19
CA ASN A 78 14.06 3.35 -6.83
C ASN A 78 13.57 2.08 -6.13
N GLY A 79 12.45 2.20 -5.43
CA GLY A 79 11.73 1.07 -4.89
C GLY A 79 10.80 0.46 -5.92
N ARG A 80 9.87 -0.38 -5.45
CA ARG A 80 8.87 -0.99 -6.32
C ARG A 80 7.90 0.04 -6.87
N GLY A 81 7.44 -0.22 -8.09
CA GLY A 81 6.48 0.61 -8.79
C GLY A 81 7.15 1.73 -9.56
N GLU A 82 6.58 2.04 -10.70
CA GLU A 82 7.07 3.13 -11.56
C GLU A 82 7.00 4.48 -10.85
N LYS A 83 5.90 4.71 -10.14
CA LYS A 83 5.67 5.96 -9.40
C LYS A 83 5.88 5.83 -7.89
N GLY A 84 5.97 4.62 -7.39
CA GLY A 84 6.05 4.30 -5.98
C GLY A 84 5.16 3.12 -5.62
N HIS A 85 4.80 3.00 -4.34
CA HIS A 85 3.96 1.88 -3.91
C HIS A 85 2.90 2.36 -2.91
N ILE A 86 1.84 1.57 -2.80
CA ILE A 86 0.79 1.79 -1.80
C ILE A 86 0.62 0.49 -1.03
N GLY A 87 0.77 0.57 0.29
CA GLY A 87 0.56 -0.55 1.18
C GLY A 87 -0.81 -0.50 1.83
N PHE A 88 -1.54 -1.59 1.77
CA PHE A 88 -2.86 -1.71 2.39
C PHE A 88 -2.78 -2.68 3.57
N HIS A 89 -3.24 -2.21 4.71
CA HIS A 89 -3.40 -3.08 5.87
C HIS A 89 -4.58 -4.02 5.66
N VAL A 90 -4.39 -5.29 6.04
CA VAL A 90 -5.47 -6.28 6.17
C VAL A 90 -5.26 -7.06 7.47
N ASP A 91 -6.35 -7.40 8.14
CA ASP A 91 -6.29 -8.13 9.41
C ASP A 91 -5.94 -9.61 9.21
N ASP A 92 -6.46 -10.21 8.14
CA ASP A 92 -6.22 -11.60 7.80
C ASP A 92 -5.62 -11.67 6.39
N LEU A 93 -4.30 -11.70 6.32
CA LEU A 93 -3.60 -11.64 5.04
C LEU A 93 -3.82 -12.88 4.18
N PRO A 94 -3.76 -14.11 4.70
CA PRO A 94 -4.08 -15.30 3.88
C PRO A 94 -5.48 -15.28 3.29
N ALA A 95 -6.48 -14.87 4.07
CA ALA A 95 -7.85 -14.76 3.57
C ALA A 95 -7.98 -13.67 2.51
N ALA A 96 -7.31 -12.51 2.73
CA ALA A 96 -7.30 -11.42 1.76
C ALA A 96 -6.65 -11.85 0.44
N GLU A 97 -5.53 -12.56 0.49
CA GLU A 97 -4.87 -13.08 -0.71
C GLU A 97 -5.83 -13.92 -1.54
N LYS A 98 -6.52 -14.87 -0.92
CA LYS A 98 -7.49 -15.73 -1.62
C LYS A 98 -8.62 -14.92 -2.25
N TRP A 99 -9.13 -13.96 -1.51
CA TRP A 99 -10.21 -13.10 -1.98
C TRP A 99 -9.79 -12.30 -3.22
N PHE A 100 -8.59 -11.71 -3.19
CA PHE A 100 -8.07 -10.93 -4.31
C PHE A 100 -7.66 -11.81 -5.48
N GLU A 101 -7.05 -12.98 -5.24
CA GLU A 101 -6.70 -13.90 -6.32
C GLU A 101 -7.94 -14.38 -7.08
N ALA A 102 -9.03 -14.64 -6.39
CA ALA A 102 -10.30 -15.00 -7.01
C ALA A 102 -10.86 -13.91 -7.93
N ARG A 103 -10.37 -12.68 -7.78
CA ARG A 103 -10.78 -11.52 -8.58
C ARG A 103 -9.71 -11.04 -9.56
N GLY A 104 -8.71 -11.88 -9.82
CA GLY A 104 -7.70 -11.63 -10.84
C GLY A 104 -6.49 -10.83 -10.36
N PHE A 105 -6.32 -10.63 -9.05
CA PHE A 105 -5.13 -10.01 -8.49
C PHE A 105 -4.08 -11.10 -8.21
N GLU A 106 -3.17 -11.28 -9.15
CA GLU A 106 -2.11 -12.27 -8.99
C GLU A 106 -1.09 -11.85 -7.95
N ILE A 107 -0.71 -12.79 -7.08
CA ILE A 107 0.31 -12.60 -6.05
C ILE A 107 1.70 -12.79 -6.64
N ASP A 108 2.60 -11.87 -6.33
CA ASP A 108 4.03 -12.02 -6.61
C ASP A 108 4.69 -12.73 -5.42
N GLU A 109 4.81 -14.03 -5.51
CA GLU A 109 5.39 -14.84 -4.43
C GLU A 109 6.83 -14.43 -4.10
N SER A 110 7.58 -13.94 -5.06
CA SER A 110 8.97 -13.51 -4.83
C SER A 110 9.07 -12.28 -3.92
N SER A 111 7.97 -11.55 -3.75
CA SER A 111 7.91 -10.37 -2.89
C SER A 111 7.56 -10.68 -1.45
N ARG A 112 7.13 -11.89 -1.16
CA ARG A 112 6.63 -12.27 0.16
C ARG A 112 7.69 -12.10 1.24
N ARG A 113 7.37 -11.34 2.28
CA ARG A 113 8.19 -11.23 3.48
C ARG A 113 7.48 -11.89 4.64
N LEU A 114 8.24 -12.62 5.44
CA LEU A 114 7.70 -13.38 6.55
C LEU A 114 8.04 -12.72 7.88
N LEU A 115 7.14 -12.90 8.85
CA LEU A 115 7.41 -12.64 10.25
C LEU A 115 8.23 -13.79 10.85
N PRO A 116 8.82 -13.60 12.04
CA PRO A 116 9.60 -14.67 12.69
C PRO A 116 8.82 -15.97 12.91
N ASP A 117 7.51 -15.90 13.05
CA ASP A 117 6.65 -17.08 13.21
C ASP A 117 6.33 -17.80 11.89
N GLY A 118 6.83 -17.30 10.77
CA GLY A 118 6.59 -17.88 9.44
C GLY A 118 5.36 -17.36 8.74
N SER A 119 4.52 -16.56 9.38
CA SER A 119 3.39 -15.94 8.72
C SER A 119 3.84 -14.78 7.82
N THR A 120 3.00 -14.44 6.84
CA THR A 120 3.34 -13.36 5.92
C THR A 120 3.18 -11.98 6.58
N PHE A 121 4.21 -11.16 6.48
CA PHE A 121 4.18 -9.77 6.90
C PHE A 121 3.63 -8.87 5.80
N LEU A 122 4.12 -9.04 4.58
CA LEU A 122 3.61 -8.33 3.40
C LEU A 122 3.84 -9.16 2.14
N VAL A 123 3.04 -8.86 1.10
CA VAL A 123 3.20 -9.46 -0.22
C VAL A 123 2.63 -8.51 -1.27
N TYR A 124 3.32 -8.41 -2.41
CA TYR A 124 2.89 -7.56 -3.52
C TYR A 124 2.02 -8.32 -4.51
N PHE A 125 1.13 -7.59 -5.19
CA PHE A 125 0.52 -8.06 -6.42
C PHE A 125 1.51 -7.91 -7.58
N LYS A 126 1.39 -8.76 -8.59
CA LYS A 126 2.27 -8.69 -9.77
C LYS A 126 2.08 -7.43 -10.58
N LYS A 127 0.82 -6.99 -10.75
CA LYS A 127 0.48 -5.85 -11.59
C LYS A 127 0.40 -4.57 -10.78
N GLN A 128 0.95 -3.50 -11.36
CA GLN A 128 0.79 -2.16 -10.82
C GLN A 128 -0.60 -1.61 -11.15
N ILE A 129 -1.05 -0.67 -10.36
CA ILE A 129 -2.26 0.11 -10.64
C ILE A 129 -1.82 1.56 -10.80
N ALA A 130 -2.07 2.13 -11.97
CA ALA A 130 -1.71 3.53 -12.29
C ALA A 130 -0.22 3.85 -12.05
N GLY A 131 0.66 2.87 -12.24
CA GLY A 131 2.08 3.03 -12.01
C GLY A 131 2.53 2.81 -10.57
N PHE A 132 1.62 2.44 -9.67
CA PHE A 132 1.94 2.13 -8.28
C PHE A 132 1.97 0.62 -8.06
N ALA A 133 3.04 0.13 -7.44
CA ALA A 133 3.06 -1.22 -6.93
C ALA A 133 2.14 -1.30 -5.70
N ILE A 134 1.37 -2.36 -5.61
CA ILE A 134 0.37 -2.50 -4.53
C ILE A 134 0.74 -3.71 -3.68
N HIS A 135 0.79 -3.53 -2.37
CA HIS A 135 0.98 -4.66 -1.47
C HIS A 135 -0.04 -4.71 -0.35
N LEU A 136 -0.25 -5.92 0.14
CA LEU A 136 -1.00 -6.17 1.37
C LEU A 136 -0.01 -6.32 2.52
N THR A 137 -0.37 -5.86 3.69
CA THR A 137 0.48 -5.97 4.88
C THR A 137 -0.37 -6.10 6.14
N VAL A 138 0.18 -6.78 7.14
CA VAL A 138 -0.41 -6.80 8.48
C VAL A 138 0.09 -5.62 9.35
N ALA A 139 1.04 -4.84 8.87
CA ALA A 139 1.51 -3.65 9.57
C ALA A 139 0.38 -2.63 9.72
N ARG A 140 0.36 -1.95 10.86
CA ARG A 140 -0.65 -0.94 11.18
C ARG A 140 -0.04 0.46 11.14
#